data_061d31c874d1a0152a23e494dff32559
#
_entry.id   061d31c874d1a0152a23e494dff32559
#
_cell.length_a   1.000
_cell.length_b   1.000
_cell.length_c   1.000
_cell.angle_alpha   90.00
_cell.angle_beta   90.00
_cell.angle_gamma   90.00
#
_symmetry.space_group_name_H-M   'P 1'
#
loop_
_entity.id
_entity.type
_entity.pdbx_description
1 polymer ?
#
loop_
_entity_poly.entity_id
_entity_poly.type
_entity_poly.pdbx_seq_one_letter_code
_entity_poly.pdbx_strand_id
1 'polypeptide(L)'
;EAYNKDNNIYVRDVAEDKEYVLSRDGIKDFYYSGEMAWSPDSKKLAVIKVRDIPERRIPLIESSPVSQKQPILQWRDYAKPGDVLPVYLPALFNIEQKQQIPLDTRFFENQFYLQLTGWREDSRAFMFEFNQRGHQRYIVAEVDAETGGIRSLIDEQSPTFVYYNRNFRYDLEDGKEILWISERDGWRHLYLIDGN
;
A
#
# COMPACT_ATOMS: atom_id res chain seq x y z
N GLU A 1 -9.32 12.73 -14.89
CA GLU A 1 -9.68 11.44 -14.31
C GLU A 1 -8.59 10.40 -14.57
N ALA A 2 -8.31 9.53 -13.62
CA ALA A 2 -7.41 8.40 -13.81
C ALA A 2 -8.16 7.08 -13.58
N TYR A 3 -7.79 6.04 -14.32
CA TYR A 3 -8.40 4.73 -14.21
C TYR A 3 -7.48 3.62 -14.73
N ASN A 4 -7.76 2.39 -14.29
CA ASN A 4 -7.10 1.19 -14.76
C ASN A 4 -7.82 0.66 -16.01
N LYS A 5 -7.04 0.29 -17.04
CA LYS A 5 -7.50 -0.39 -18.23
C LYS A 5 -6.38 -1.28 -18.77
N ASP A 6 -6.69 -2.52 -19.10
CA ASP A 6 -5.72 -3.50 -19.63
C ASP A 6 -4.44 -3.61 -18.79
N ASN A 7 -4.61 -3.69 -17.45
CA ASN A 7 -3.54 -3.76 -16.46
C ASN A 7 -2.66 -2.49 -16.33
N ASN A 8 -2.98 -1.41 -17.03
CA ASN A 8 -2.22 -0.17 -17.07
C ASN A 8 -3.05 1.03 -16.61
N ILE A 9 -2.35 2.14 -16.33
CA ILE A 9 -2.96 3.39 -15.91
C ILE A 9 -3.15 4.31 -17.10
N TYR A 10 -4.37 4.81 -17.21
CA TYR A 10 -4.80 5.81 -18.18
C TYR A 10 -5.27 7.07 -17.45
N VAL A 11 -5.09 8.19 -18.10
CA VAL A 11 -5.63 9.48 -17.67
C VAL A 11 -6.43 10.07 -18.80
N ARG A 12 -7.61 10.58 -18.46
CA ARG A 12 -8.46 11.35 -19.37
C ARG A 12 -8.52 12.79 -18.88
N ASP A 13 -8.14 13.70 -19.76
CA ASP A 13 -8.45 15.10 -19.62
C ASP A 13 -9.92 15.30 -20.00
N VAL A 14 -10.74 15.64 -18.99
CA VAL A 14 -12.19 15.78 -19.19
C VAL A 14 -12.54 17.04 -19.98
N ALA A 15 -11.73 18.08 -19.88
CA ALA A 15 -11.99 19.35 -20.56
C ALA A 15 -11.68 19.26 -22.06
N GLU A 16 -10.63 18.54 -22.42
CA GLU A 16 -10.21 18.37 -23.83
C GLU A 16 -10.74 17.08 -24.46
N ASP A 17 -11.38 16.20 -23.67
CA ASP A 17 -11.80 14.85 -24.05
C ASP A 17 -10.67 14.02 -24.66
N LYS A 18 -9.48 14.15 -24.09
CA LYS A 18 -8.29 13.42 -24.54
C LYS A 18 -7.88 12.38 -23.52
N GLU A 19 -7.62 11.17 -23.99
CA GLU A 19 -7.07 10.07 -23.21
C GLU A 19 -5.60 9.85 -23.53
N TYR A 20 -4.79 9.55 -22.52
CA TYR A 20 -3.42 9.11 -22.70
C TYR A 20 -3.04 8.05 -21.66
N VAL A 21 -2.07 7.21 -22.03
CA VAL A 21 -1.57 6.13 -21.19
C VAL A 21 -0.37 6.60 -20.39
N LEU A 22 -0.37 6.36 -19.06
CA LEU A 22 0.76 6.65 -18.17
C LEU A 22 1.72 5.46 -18.04
N SER A 23 1.21 4.23 -18.07
CA SER A 23 2.02 3.03 -17.93
C SER A 23 1.79 2.06 -19.10
N ARG A 24 2.81 1.26 -19.45
CA ARG A 24 2.75 0.27 -20.55
C ARG A 24 3.36 -1.08 -20.17
N ASP A 25 3.70 -1.26 -18.91
CA ASP A 25 4.41 -2.41 -18.37
C ASP A 25 3.55 -3.27 -17.42
N GLY A 26 2.25 -2.99 -17.41
CA GLY A 26 1.25 -3.81 -16.70
C GLY A 26 0.92 -5.06 -17.50
N ILE A 27 0.94 -6.21 -16.84
CA ILE A 27 0.58 -7.52 -17.38
C ILE A 27 -0.36 -8.25 -16.40
N LYS A 28 -0.98 -9.35 -16.84
CA LYS A 28 -2.00 -10.08 -16.09
C LYS A 28 -1.64 -10.36 -14.62
N ASP A 29 -0.40 -10.80 -14.35
CA ASP A 29 0.03 -11.18 -13.01
C ASP A 29 0.94 -10.11 -12.35
N PHE A 30 1.11 -8.97 -13.00
CA PHE A 30 1.83 -7.80 -12.50
C PHE A 30 1.21 -6.52 -13.08
N TYR A 31 0.15 -6.06 -12.47
CA TYR A 31 -0.74 -5.03 -12.98
C TYR A 31 -0.85 -3.82 -12.04
N TYR A 32 -1.27 -2.71 -12.58
CA TYR A 32 -1.64 -1.55 -11.78
C TYR A 32 -3.06 -1.72 -11.25
N SER A 33 -3.23 -1.58 -9.95
CA SER A 33 -4.54 -1.71 -9.29
C SER A 33 -5.39 -0.47 -9.47
N GLY A 34 -6.65 -0.55 -9.04
CA GLY A 34 -7.53 0.62 -8.94
C GLY A 34 -7.26 1.50 -7.71
N GLU A 35 -6.34 1.09 -6.83
CA GLU A 35 -5.93 1.89 -5.68
C GLU A 35 -4.96 2.98 -6.14
N MET A 36 -5.47 4.21 -6.19
CA MET A 36 -4.74 5.37 -6.67
C MET A 36 -5.15 6.63 -5.92
N ALA A 37 -4.20 7.55 -5.76
CA ALA A 37 -4.40 8.81 -5.07
C ALA A 37 -3.74 9.96 -5.85
N TRP A 38 -4.53 10.97 -6.16
CA TRP A 38 -4.05 12.22 -6.74
C TRP A 38 -3.37 13.08 -5.68
N SER A 39 -2.27 13.75 -6.06
CA SER A 39 -1.74 14.82 -5.24
C SER A 39 -2.76 15.97 -5.14
N PRO A 40 -2.78 16.72 -4.02
CA PRO A 40 -3.69 17.86 -3.85
C PRO A 40 -3.65 18.88 -4.99
N ASP A 41 -2.48 19.12 -5.58
CA ASP A 41 -2.29 20.01 -6.73
C ASP A 41 -2.64 19.38 -8.09
N SER A 42 -3.08 18.10 -8.10
CA SER A 42 -3.46 17.32 -9.30
C SER A 42 -2.33 17.11 -10.33
N LYS A 43 -1.07 17.33 -9.96
CA LYS A 43 0.07 17.16 -10.88
C LYS A 43 0.72 15.78 -10.82
N LYS A 44 0.46 15.04 -9.78
CA LYS A 44 1.03 13.71 -9.56
C LYS A 44 -0.05 12.68 -9.22
N LEU A 45 0.23 11.43 -9.52
CA LEU A 45 -0.64 10.30 -9.23
C LEU A 45 0.18 9.18 -8.59
N ALA A 46 -0.16 8.82 -7.36
CA ALA A 46 0.35 7.62 -6.69
C ALA A 46 -0.60 6.45 -6.96
N VAL A 47 -0.04 5.29 -7.29
CA VAL A 47 -0.80 4.07 -7.65
C VAL A 47 -0.13 2.87 -7.01
N ILE A 48 -0.89 1.83 -6.71
CA ILE A 48 -0.33 0.53 -6.33
C ILE A 48 -0.22 -0.38 -7.55
N LYS A 49 0.97 -0.90 -7.82
CA LYS A 49 1.21 -2.00 -8.76
C LYS A 49 1.29 -3.31 -8.00
N VAL A 50 0.51 -4.30 -8.41
CA VAL A 50 0.35 -5.57 -7.70
C VAL A 50 1.01 -6.68 -8.48
N ARG A 51 1.94 -7.39 -7.85
CA ARG A 51 2.37 -8.70 -8.32
C ARG A 51 1.49 -9.75 -7.67
N ASP A 52 0.60 -10.31 -8.45
CA ASP A 52 -0.36 -11.30 -7.98
C ASP A 52 0.29 -12.68 -7.86
N ILE A 53 -0.38 -13.57 -7.15
CA ILE A 53 0.00 -14.96 -6.95
C ILE A 53 -1.17 -15.88 -7.35
N PRO A 54 -0.89 -17.14 -7.73
CA PRO A 54 -1.96 -18.13 -7.91
C PRO A 54 -2.79 -18.28 -6.65
N GLU A 55 -4.10 -18.34 -6.82
CA GLU A 55 -5.06 -18.57 -5.72
C GLU A 55 -4.67 -19.80 -4.90
N ARG A 56 -4.69 -19.64 -3.58
CA ARG A 56 -4.49 -20.73 -2.62
C ARG A 56 -5.80 -20.98 -1.89
N ARG A 57 -6.43 -22.11 -2.18
CA ARG A 57 -7.73 -22.45 -1.60
C ARG A 57 -7.63 -23.67 -0.70
N ILE A 58 -8.34 -23.62 0.41
CA ILE A 58 -8.56 -24.78 1.28
C ILE A 58 -10.03 -25.21 1.24
N PRO A 59 -10.31 -26.51 1.27
CA PRO A 59 -11.67 -27.01 1.41
C PRO A 59 -12.13 -26.88 2.87
N LEU A 60 -13.34 -26.40 3.05
CA LEU A 60 -14.06 -26.37 4.32
C LEU A 60 -15.35 -27.17 4.15
N ILE A 61 -15.71 -27.94 5.17
CA ILE A 61 -16.96 -28.69 5.18
C ILE A 61 -17.89 -28.07 6.22
N GLU A 62 -18.99 -27.52 5.76
CA GLU A 62 -20.12 -27.16 6.62
C GLU A 62 -20.92 -28.43 6.87
N SER A 63 -20.67 -29.07 8.03
CA SER A 63 -21.20 -30.40 8.35
C SER A 63 -22.72 -30.41 8.62
N SER A 64 -23.26 -29.27 9.07
CA SER A 64 -24.69 -29.15 9.42
C SER A 64 -25.26 -27.83 8.89
N PRO A 65 -25.39 -27.66 7.57
CA PRO A 65 -25.96 -26.47 6.98
C PRO A 65 -27.45 -26.33 7.32
N VAL A 66 -27.93 -25.10 7.52
CA VAL A 66 -29.33 -24.82 7.80
C VAL A 66 -30.23 -25.11 6.58
N SER A 67 -29.67 -24.99 5.37
CA SER A 67 -30.40 -25.08 4.12
C SER A 67 -30.71 -26.53 3.66
N GLN A 68 -29.95 -27.54 4.16
CA GLN A 68 -30.07 -28.94 3.75
C GLN A 68 -29.51 -29.89 4.79
N LYS A 69 -29.86 -31.20 4.66
CA LYS A 69 -29.39 -32.23 5.60
C LYS A 69 -27.96 -32.73 5.30
N GLN A 70 -27.54 -32.63 4.04
CA GLN A 70 -26.23 -33.10 3.63
C GLN A 70 -25.17 -31.98 3.83
N PRO A 71 -23.92 -32.34 4.17
CA PRO A 71 -22.83 -31.39 4.27
C PRO A 71 -22.61 -30.62 2.96
N ILE A 72 -22.14 -29.37 3.09
CA ILE A 72 -21.77 -28.52 1.96
C ILE A 72 -20.26 -28.36 1.93
N LEU A 73 -19.64 -28.63 0.77
CA LEU A 73 -18.22 -28.29 0.54
C LEU A 73 -18.11 -26.82 0.12
N GLN A 74 -17.30 -26.07 0.86
CA GLN A 74 -16.97 -24.68 0.56
C GLN A 74 -15.47 -24.58 0.30
N TRP A 75 -15.08 -23.58 -0.49
CA TRP A 75 -13.69 -23.24 -0.73
C TRP A 75 -13.40 -21.85 -0.18
N ARG A 76 -12.28 -21.72 0.52
CA ARG A 76 -11.85 -20.44 1.09
C ARG A 76 -10.43 -20.13 0.64
N ASP A 77 -10.21 -18.89 0.21
CA ASP A 77 -8.87 -18.43 -0.06
C ASP A 77 -8.10 -18.33 1.26
N TYR A 78 -6.96 -19.00 1.29
CA TYR A 78 -6.15 -19.11 2.49
C TYR A 78 -4.69 -19.37 2.15
N ALA A 79 -3.84 -18.36 2.37
CA ALA A 79 -2.39 -18.53 2.32
C ALA A 79 -1.89 -19.13 3.65
N LYS A 80 -1.17 -20.23 3.57
CA LYS A 80 -0.56 -20.86 4.74
C LYS A 80 0.77 -20.18 5.10
N PRO A 81 1.24 -20.31 6.36
CA PRO A 81 2.59 -19.92 6.70
C PRO A 81 3.62 -20.56 5.74
N GLY A 82 4.50 -19.75 5.16
CA GLY A 82 5.46 -20.18 4.15
C GLY A 82 5.01 -20.00 2.69
N ASP A 83 3.73 -19.83 2.42
CA ASP A 83 3.26 -19.52 1.06
C ASP A 83 3.78 -18.14 0.59
N VAL A 84 3.94 -18.01 -0.73
CA VAL A 84 4.19 -16.71 -1.36
C VAL A 84 2.96 -15.83 -1.18
N LEU A 85 3.17 -14.55 -0.90
CA LEU A 85 2.12 -13.55 -0.79
C LEU A 85 2.16 -12.60 -1.99
N PRO A 86 1.04 -11.96 -2.35
CA PRO A 86 1.06 -10.85 -3.30
C PRO A 86 2.02 -9.75 -2.85
N VAL A 87 2.62 -9.04 -3.81
CA VAL A 87 3.51 -7.91 -3.52
C VAL A 87 2.88 -6.64 -4.07
N TYR A 88 2.79 -5.63 -3.22
CA TYR A 88 2.23 -4.32 -3.52
C TYR A 88 3.36 -3.30 -3.63
N LEU A 89 3.50 -2.67 -4.78
CA LEU A 89 4.57 -1.71 -5.04
C LEU A 89 3.96 -0.34 -5.37
N PRO A 90 4.31 0.71 -4.62
CA PRO A 90 3.93 2.05 -5.01
C PRO A 90 4.57 2.42 -6.34
N ALA A 91 3.82 3.14 -7.14
CA ALA A 91 4.28 3.76 -8.37
C ALA A 91 3.84 5.23 -8.37
N LEU A 92 4.71 6.10 -8.82
CA LEU A 92 4.47 7.54 -8.86
C LEU A 92 4.58 8.04 -10.29
N PHE A 93 3.60 8.84 -10.71
CA PHE A 93 3.56 9.42 -12.05
C PHE A 93 3.48 10.94 -12.00
N ASN A 94 4.27 11.59 -12.84
CA ASN A 94 4.10 13.00 -13.18
C ASN A 94 3.10 13.13 -14.34
N ILE A 95 2.00 13.83 -14.11
CA ILE A 95 0.89 13.93 -15.06
C ILE A 95 1.23 14.84 -16.24
N GLU A 96 1.89 15.96 -15.98
CA GLU A 96 2.27 16.92 -17.02
C GLU A 96 3.31 16.32 -17.98
N GLN A 97 4.33 15.68 -17.43
CA GLN A 97 5.38 15.03 -18.19
C GLN A 97 4.95 13.67 -18.77
N LYS A 98 3.83 13.11 -18.29
CA LYS A 98 3.33 11.77 -18.67
C LYS A 98 4.37 10.67 -18.44
N GLN A 99 5.09 10.75 -17.34
CA GLN A 99 6.20 9.87 -17.03
C GLN A 99 6.09 9.31 -15.61
N GLN A 100 6.59 8.10 -15.44
CA GLN A 100 6.77 7.49 -14.13
C GLN A 100 8.04 8.05 -13.47
N ILE A 101 7.93 8.44 -12.22
CA ILE A 101 9.06 8.77 -11.35
C ILE A 101 9.57 7.47 -10.74
N PRO A 102 10.85 7.11 -10.93
CA PRO A 102 11.37 5.83 -10.44
C PRO A 102 11.44 5.80 -8.91
N LEU A 103 11.06 4.67 -8.32
CA LEU A 103 11.17 4.40 -6.89
C LEU A 103 12.13 3.23 -6.64
N ASP A 104 12.84 3.25 -5.51
CA ASP A 104 13.63 2.09 -5.09
C ASP A 104 12.74 1.01 -4.46
N THR A 105 12.33 0.05 -5.29
CA THR A 105 11.42 -1.03 -4.86
C THR A 105 12.04 -2.00 -3.86
N ARG A 106 13.37 -1.98 -3.63
CA ARG A 106 14.04 -2.80 -2.61
C ARG A 106 13.59 -2.43 -1.20
N PHE A 107 13.10 -1.21 -1.00
CA PHE A 107 12.52 -0.78 0.26
C PHE A 107 11.34 -1.66 0.70
N PHE A 108 10.62 -2.27 -0.26
CA PHE A 108 9.40 -3.03 -0.02
C PHE A 108 9.61 -4.55 0.01
N GLU A 109 10.84 -5.01 0.13
CA GLU A 109 11.14 -6.45 0.21
C GLU A 109 10.60 -7.09 1.50
N ASN A 110 10.29 -8.40 1.42
CA ASN A 110 9.75 -9.19 2.52
C ASN A 110 8.44 -8.62 3.10
N GLN A 111 7.56 -8.21 2.24
CA GLN A 111 6.29 -7.59 2.55
C GLN A 111 5.25 -8.60 3.05
N PHE A 112 4.52 -8.24 4.09
CA PHE A 112 3.24 -8.84 4.43
C PHE A 112 2.08 -7.98 3.92
N TYR A 113 2.19 -6.66 4.10
CA TYR A 113 1.14 -5.71 3.77
C TYR A 113 1.73 -4.33 3.47
N LEU A 114 1.14 -3.65 2.50
CA LEU A 114 1.43 -2.26 2.18
C LEU A 114 0.12 -1.55 1.85
N GLN A 115 -0.03 -0.33 2.33
CA GLN A 115 -1.20 0.53 2.08
C GLN A 115 -0.76 1.97 1.84
N LEU A 116 -1.32 2.60 0.82
CA LEU A 116 -1.25 4.06 0.67
C LEU A 116 -2.10 4.73 1.76
N THR A 117 -1.56 5.74 2.43
CA THR A 117 -2.27 6.45 3.50
C THR A 117 -2.65 7.88 3.15
N GLY A 118 -2.11 8.43 2.08
CA GLY A 118 -2.47 9.75 1.57
C GLY A 118 -1.28 10.58 1.13
N TRP A 119 -1.56 11.83 0.81
CA TRP A 119 -0.61 12.84 0.40
C TRP A 119 -0.39 13.88 1.51
N ARG A 120 0.76 14.54 1.50
CA ARG A 120 0.96 15.79 2.21
C ARG A 120 0.12 16.88 1.56
N GLU A 121 -0.39 17.82 2.36
CA GLU A 121 -1.29 18.88 1.89
C GLU A 121 -0.66 19.77 0.82
N ASP A 122 0.65 19.99 0.89
CA ASP A 122 1.44 20.74 -0.08
C ASP A 122 1.90 19.93 -1.30
N SER A 123 1.47 18.70 -1.42
CA SER A 123 1.82 17.77 -2.53
C SER A 123 3.28 17.33 -2.61
N ARG A 124 4.11 17.67 -1.59
CA ARG A 124 5.56 17.33 -1.61
C ARG A 124 5.85 15.84 -1.54
N ALA A 125 4.96 15.06 -0.90
CA ALA A 125 5.17 13.63 -0.70
C ALA A 125 3.86 12.87 -0.55
N PHE A 126 3.85 11.59 -0.91
CA PHE A 126 2.79 10.66 -0.51
C PHE A 126 3.31 9.64 0.49
N MET A 127 2.39 9.13 1.30
CA MET A 127 2.72 8.27 2.43
C MET A 127 2.15 6.88 2.27
N PHE A 128 2.83 5.92 2.86
CA PHE A 128 2.36 4.55 2.96
C PHE A 128 2.76 3.91 4.29
N GLU A 129 2.02 2.87 4.64
CA GLU A 129 2.34 1.99 5.74
C GLU A 129 2.76 0.63 5.21
N PHE A 130 3.82 0.08 5.79
CA PHE A 130 4.44 -1.16 5.38
C PHE A 130 4.63 -2.07 6.58
N ASN A 131 4.04 -3.27 6.53
CA ASN A 131 4.23 -4.30 7.52
C ASN A 131 5.08 -5.42 6.93
N GLN A 132 6.21 -5.70 7.55
CA GLN A 132 7.11 -6.76 7.12
C GLN A 132 6.54 -8.15 7.47
N ARG A 133 6.78 -9.12 6.62
CA ARG A 133 6.42 -10.51 6.90
C ARG A 133 7.17 -11.01 8.13
N GLY A 134 6.43 -11.64 9.07
CA GLY A 134 6.93 -11.99 10.41
C GLY A 134 6.55 -10.94 11.46
N HIS A 135 6.06 -9.76 11.02
CA HIS A 135 5.54 -8.71 11.89
C HIS A 135 6.53 -8.17 12.93
N GLN A 136 7.83 -8.30 12.64
CA GLN A 136 8.89 -7.79 13.50
C GLN A 136 9.28 -6.35 13.16
N ARG A 137 8.76 -5.82 12.05
CA ARG A 137 9.00 -4.46 11.61
C ARG A 137 7.74 -3.85 10.99
N TYR A 138 7.42 -2.64 11.40
CA TYR A 138 6.34 -1.84 10.85
C TYR A 138 6.85 -0.43 10.55
N ILE A 139 6.63 0.03 9.33
CA ILE A 139 7.17 1.30 8.83
C ILE A 139 6.02 2.19 8.40
N VAL A 140 6.06 3.46 8.81
CA VAL A 140 5.38 4.56 8.14
C VAL A 140 6.43 5.32 7.36
N ALA A 141 6.24 5.45 6.07
CA ALA A 141 7.20 6.12 5.19
C ALA A 141 6.51 7.12 4.26
N GLU A 142 7.31 8.01 3.72
CA GLU A 142 6.89 8.90 2.66
C GLU A 142 7.83 8.83 1.46
N VAL A 143 7.28 9.11 0.30
CA VAL A 143 7.97 9.20 -0.98
C VAL A 143 7.96 10.65 -1.42
N ASP A 144 9.13 11.23 -1.60
CA ASP A 144 9.30 12.55 -2.18
C ASP A 144 8.72 12.60 -3.59
N ALA A 145 7.83 13.54 -3.83
CA ALA A 145 7.04 13.58 -5.06
C ALA A 145 7.83 14.06 -6.30
N GLU A 146 9.00 14.66 -6.11
CA GLU A 146 9.84 15.11 -7.22
C GLU A 146 10.93 14.10 -7.59
N THR A 147 11.53 13.49 -6.58
CA THR A 147 12.71 12.63 -6.76
C THR A 147 12.38 11.15 -6.70
N GLY A 148 11.26 10.75 -6.10
CA GLY A 148 10.94 9.36 -5.78
C GLY A 148 11.75 8.81 -4.61
N GLY A 149 12.50 9.68 -3.89
CA GLY A 149 13.25 9.29 -2.70
C GLY A 149 12.32 8.81 -1.57
N ILE A 150 12.68 7.71 -0.92
CA ILE A 150 11.87 7.12 0.15
C ILE A 150 12.57 7.31 1.49
N ARG A 151 11.84 7.80 2.50
CA ARG A 151 12.33 7.87 3.88
C ARG A 151 11.32 7.29 4.85
N SER A 152 11.80 6.66 5.91
CA SER A 152 10.96 6.23 7.02
C SER A 152 10.70 7.42 7.95
N LEU A 153 9.43 7.67 8.24
CA LEU A 153 8.99 8.59 9.29
C LEU A 153 8.98 7.88 10.65
N ILE A 154 8.51 6.65 10.64
CA ILE A 154 8.43 5.77 11.81
C ILE A 154 8.94 4.40 11.38
N ASP A 155 9.82 3.82 12.17
CA ASP A 155 10.36 2.47 11.98
C ASP A 155 10.28 1.73 13.32
N GLU A 156 9.17 1.02 13.52
CA GLU A 156 8.97 0.19 14.71
C GLU A 156 9.57 -1.19 14.50
N GLN A 157 10.40 -1.60 15.45
CA GLN A 157 11.05 -2.90 15.40
C GLN A 157 10.88 -3.61 16.75
N SER A 158 10.66 -4.93 16.68
CA SER A 158 10.57 -5.80 17.83
C SER A 158 11.27 -7.12 17.54
N PRO A 159 11.99 -7.70 18.49
CA PRO A 159 12.59 -9.03 18.30
C PRO A 159 11.54 -10.14 18.17
N THR A 160 10.30 -9.87 18.56
CA THR A 160 9.19 -10.83 18.54
C THR A 160 8.07 -10.41 17.61
N PHE A 161 7.36 -9.34 17.92
CA PHE A 161 6.15 -8.92 17.21
C PHE A 161 5.85 -7.44 17.46
N VAL A 162 5.54 -6.70 16.41
CA VAL A 162 4.99 -5.34 16.47
C VAL A 162 3.47 -5.44 16.42
N TYR A 163 2.77 -4.95 17.46
CA TYR A 163 1.32 -5.02 17.52
C TYR A 163 0.65 -3.94 16.67
N TYR A 164 0.60 -4.18 15.38
CA TYR A 164 0.17 -3.22 14.36
C TYR A 164 -1.36 -3.00 14.28
N ASN A 165 -2.20 -3.92 14.81
CA ASN A 165 -3.66 -3.83 14.68
C ASN A 165 -4.31 -2.70 15.48
N ARG A 166 -3.58 -2.02 16.33
CA ARG A 166 -4.04 -0.89 17.14
C ARG A 166 -3.07 0.28 17.09
N ASN A 167 -2.41 0.46 15.98
CA ASN A 167 -1.60 1.63 15.76
C ASN A 167 -2.48 2.87 15.75
N PHE A 168 -1.96 3.94 16.30
CA PHE A 168 -2.56 5.26 16.22
C PHE A 168 -1.51 6.22 15.69
N ARG A 169 -1.89 6.97 14.70
CA ARG A 169 -1.09 8.03 14.10
C ARG A 169 -1.95 9.27 13.95
N TYR A 170 -1.38 10.40 14.28
CA TYR A 170 -1.97 11.71 13.99
C TYR A 170 -0.87 12.69 13.61
N ASP A 171 -0.94 13.20 12.40
CA ASP A 171 0.03 14.14 11.85
C ASP A 171 -0.37 15.57 12.25
N LEU A 172 0.56 16.28 12.89
CA LEU A 172 0.44 17.69 13.26
C LEU A 172 1.17 18.54 12.21
N GLU A 173 0.62 19.70 11.89
CA GLU A 173 1.23 20.67 10.94
C GLU A 173 1.74 20.01 9.64
N ASP A 174 0.88 19.24 8.99
CA ASP A 174 1.19 18.47 7.77
C ASP A 174 2.41 17.55 7.96
N GLY A 175 2.52 16.95 9.16
CA GLY A 175 3.51 15.93 9.50
C GLY A 175 4.86 16.44 9.93
N LYS A 176 4.99 17.71 10.32
CA LYS A 176 6.21 18.19 11.00
C LYS A 176 6.44 17.48 12.33
N GLU A 177 5.34 17.16 13.02
CA GLU A 177 5.33 16.32 14.20
C GLU A 177 4.25 15.25 14.06
N ILE A 178 4.50 14.07 14.58
CA ILE A 178 3.59 12.92 14.48
C ILE A 178 3.33 12.36 15.86
N LEU A 179 2.07 12.34 16.29
CA LEU A 179 1.65 11.56 17.44
C LEU A 179 1.56 10.09 17.05
N TRP A 180 2.31 9.26 17.73
CA TRP A 180 2.40 7.83 17.44
C TRP A 180 2.29 6.99 18.71
N ILE A 181 1.53 5.89 18.66
CA ILE A 181 1.52 4.90 19.75
C ILE A 181 2.55 3.81 19.46
N SER A 182 3.44 3.58 20.42
CA SER A 182 4.51 2.60 20.34
C SER A 182 4.65 1.79 21.64
N GLU A 183 5.14 0.56 21.51
CA GLU A 183 5.53 -0.33 22.61
C GLU A 183 7.05 -0.48 22.71
N ARG A 184 7.83 0.47 22.17
CA ARG A 184 9.30 0.43 22.06
C ARG A 184 10.04 0.33 23.39
N ASP A 185 9.41 0.74 24.48
CA ASP A 185 9.92 0.66 25.85
C ASP A 185 9.28 -0.47 26.69
N GLY A 186 8.55 -1.38 26.03
CA GLY A 186 7.88 -2.52 26.66
C GLY A 186 6.41 -2.26 27.05
N TRP A 187 5.96 -1.03 27.00
CA TRP A 187 4.58 -0.62 27.29
C TRP A 187 4.03 0.27 26.21
N ARG A 188 2.71 0.30 26.08
CA ARG A 188 2.04 1.07 25.06
C ARG A 188 1.89 2.54 25.48
N HIS A 189 2.72 3.40 24.90
CA HIS A 189 2.74 4.83 25.19
C HIS A 189 2.52 5.67 23.93
N LEU A 190 2.12 6.92 24.14
CA LEU A 190 2.03 7.94 23.10
C LEU A 190 3.37 8.68 23.01
N TYR A 191 3.91 8.76 21.81
CA TYR A 191 5.15 9.46 21.50
C TYR A 191 4.87 10.62 20.55
N LEU A 192 5.64 11.68 20.68
CA LEU A 192 5.76 12.74 19.69
C LEU A 192 7.02 12.48 18.87
N ILE A 193 6.86 12.25 17.58
CA ILE A 193 7.93 11.93 16.63
C ILE A 193 8.18 13.19 15.79
N ASP A 194 9.45 13.55 15.57
CA ASP A 194 9.84 14.56 14.58
C ASP A 194 9.65 13.97 13.18
N GLY A 195 8.82 14.61 12.38
CA GLY A 195 8.49 14.18 11.02
C GLY A 195 9.37 14.80 9.93
N ASN A 196 10.40 15.62 10.31
CA ASN A 196 11.32 16.25 9.36
C ASN A 196 12.52 15.38 8.96
#